data_70c5eae70a0ccd6c3d8de7e4096436ab
#
_entry.id   70c5eae70a0ccd6c3d8de7e4096436ab
#
_cell.length_a   1.000
_cell.length_b   1.000
_cell.length_c   1.000
_cell.angle_alpha   90.00
_cell.angle_beta   90.00
_cell.angle_gamma   90.00
#
_symmetry.space_group_name_H-M   'P 1'
#
loop_
_entity.id
_entity.type
_entity.pdbx_description
1 polymer ?
#
loop_
_entity_poly.entity_id
_entity_poly.type
_entity_poly.pdbx_seq_one_letter_code
_entity_poly.pdbx_strand_id
1 'polypeptide(L)'
;MKRTGTVCMRLALLAGLGVLLGGCGEPGSGAEHGHTHTAGDASHDEGERGDAHGAGADSHEHDEVSLEPVSAGGMSIEVAQGHGGIGAGKESQLVVKLPYSDGGQTIVRAWLGTEDRTLSYVGRGAYAPSHDDYDIHAVAPDPLPADAMWWIEIEKPDGTKVVGSATPIME
;
A
#
# COMPACT_ATOMS: atom_id res chain seq x y z
N MET A 1 -38.00 28.57 -27.21
CA MET A 1 -37.92 27.30 -27.98
C MET A 1 -37.31 26.25 -27.09
N LYS A 2 -38.12 25.31 -26.57
CA LYS A 2 -37.72 24.21 -25.72
C LYS A 2 -37.46 23.00 -26.60
N ARG A 3 -36.27 22.38 -26.55
CA ARG A 3 -36.00 21.07 -27.15
C ARG A 3 -35.82 20.04 -26.06
N THR A 4 -36.79 19.17 -25.95
CA THR A 4 -36.79 17.96 -25.12
C THR A 4 -36.10 16.86 -25.91
N GLY A 5 -34.94 16.40 -25.43
CA GLY A 5 -34.25 15.24 -25.98
C GLY A 5 -34.52 14.00 -25.14
N THR A 6 -35.23 13.06 -25.72
CA THR A 6 -35.54 11.75 -25.16
C THR A 6 -34.35 10.84 -25.33
N VAL A 7 -33.77 10.33 -24.23
CA VAL A 7 -32.70 9.32 -24.25
C VAL A 7 -33.32 7.94 -24.11
N CYS A 8 -33.21 7.15 -25.17
CA CYS A 8 -33.57 5.73 -25.22
C CYS A 8 -32.59 4.87 -24.43
N MET A 9 -33.07 4.27 -23.37
CA MET A 9 -32.40 3.26 -22.56
C MET A 9 -32.47 1.91 -23.31
N ARG A 10 -31.35 1.38 -23.74
CA ARG A 10 -31.23 0.01 -24.26
C ARG A 10 -30.69 -0.89 -23.17
N LEU A 11 -31.59 -1.74 -22.68
CA LEU A 11 -31.28 -2.84 -21.76
C LEU A 11 -30.80 -4.04 -22.60
N ALA A 12 -29.54 -4.45 -22.40
CA ALA A 12 -29.01 -5.68 -22.98
C ALA A 12 -28.83 -6.72 -21.86
N LEU A 13 -29.68 -7.74 -21.88
CA LEU A 13 -29.59 -8.93 -21.05
C LEU A 13 -28.67 -9.93 -21.77
N LEU A 14 -27.59 -10.34 -21.16
CA LEU A 14 -26.76 -11.47 -21.60
C LEU A 14 -26.69 -12.49 -20.47
N ALA A 15 -27.43 -13.58 -20.65
CA ALA A 15 -27.33 -14.79 -19.86
C ALA A 15 -26.16 -15.62 -20.40
N GLY A 16 -25.15 -15.88 -19.61
CA GLY A 16 -24.03 -16.76 -19.90
C GLY A 16 -24.01 -17.96 -18.96
N LEU A 17 -24.37 -19.11 -19.49
CA LEU A 17 -24.31 -20.43 -18.88
C LEU A 17 -22.86 -20.93 -18.97
N GLY A 18 -22.21 -21.27 -17.88
CA GLY A 18 -20.82 -21.72 -17.88
C GLY A 18 -20.57 -22.87 -16.91
N VAL A 19 -20.15 -23.92 -17.47
CA VAL A 19 -19.81 -25.29 -17.15
C VAL A 19 -18.93 -25.47 -15.90
N LEU A 20 -19.37 -26.39 -15.01
CA LEU A 20 -18.61 -27.02 -13.95
C LEU A 20 -17.68 -28.07 -14.55
N LEU A 21 -16.38 -27.99 -14.29
CA LEU A 21 -15.45 -29.11 -14.44
C LEU A 21 -14.74 -29.31 -13.10
N GLY A 22 -15.10 -30.39 -12.45
CA GLY A 22 -14.40 -30.93 -11.29
C GLY A 22 -13.05 -31.49 -11.69
N GLY A 23 -12.05 -31.23 -10.87
CA GLY A 23 -10.73 -31.85 -10.91
C GLY A 23 -10.34 -32.28 -9.51
N CYS A 24 -10.50 -33.59 -9.22
CA CYS A 24 -9.89 -34.24 -8.05
C CYS A 24 -8.40 -34.42 -8.34
N GLY A 25 -7.53 -33.82 -7.52
CA GLY A 25 -6.09 -34.06 -7.48
C GLY A 25 -5.71 -34.67 -6.14
N GLU A 26 -5.08 -35.83 -6.20
CA GLU A 26 -4.67 -36.67 -5.08
C GLU A 26 -3.63 -36.05 -4.14
N PRO A 27 -3.60 -36.43 -2.86
CA PRO A 27 -2.57 -36.00 -1.92
C PRO A 27 -1.29 -36.79 -2.13
N GLY A 28 -0.24 -36.11 -2.61
CA GLY A 28 1.11 -36.64 -2.65
C GLY A 28 1.72 -36.76 -1.25
N SER A 29 1.95 -37.98 -0.83
CA SER A 29 2.66 -38.36 0.38
C SER A 29 4.15 -38.09 0.27
N GLY A 30 4.75 -37.60 1.36
CA GLY A 30 6.05 -38.08 1.78
C GLY A 30 7.25 -37.22 1.46
N ALA A 31 7.90 -36.80 2.47
CA ALA A 31 9.30 -37.08 2.77
C ALA A 31 9.61 -36.52 4.15
N GLU A 32 9.61 -37.40 5.12
CA GLU A 32 10.20 -37.15 6.43
C GLU A 32 11.73 -37.07 6.27
N HIS A 33 12.27 -35.88 6.44
CA HIS A 33 13.72 -35.73 6.65
C HIS A 33 13.98 -35.78 8.15
N GLY A 34 14.26 -37.02 8.61
CA GLY A 34 14.77 -37.27 9.94
C GLY A 34 16.18 -36.69 10.09
N HIS A 35 16.35 -35.68 10.91
CA HIS A 35 17.65 -35.26 11.40
C HIS A 35 17.93 -35.97 12.73
N THR A 36 18.78 -36.98 12.68
CA THR A 36 19.38 -37.62 13.85
C THR A 36 20.38 -36.68 14.50
N HIS A 37 20.03 -36.13 15.64
CA HIS A 37 21.01 -35.47 16.51
C HIS A 37 21.75 -36.49 17.35
N THR A 38 23.02 -36.72 17.01
CA THR A 38 23.96 -37.45 17.83
C THR A 38 24.28 -36.61 19.06
N ALA A 39 24.02 -37.20 20.24
CA ALA A 39 24.42 -36.64 21.51
C ALA A 39 25.96 -36.60 21.59
N GLY A 40 26.50 -35.39 21.65
CA GLY A 40 27.89 -35.08 22.00
C GLY A 40 27.88 -34.31 23.29
N ASP A 41 28.22 -35.01 24.36
CA ASP A 41 28.46 -34.48 25.70
C ASP A 41 29.71 -33.60 25.67
N ALA A 42 29.57 -32.30 25.99
CA ALA A 42 30.66 -31.42 26.39
C ALA A 42 30.09 -30.30 27.27
N SER A 43 30.33 -30.48 28.56
CA SER A 43 30.19 -29.48 29.60
C SER A 43 30.97 -28.20 29.27
N HIS A 44 30.30 -27.06 29.22
CA HIS A 44 30.93 -25.76 29.35
C HIS A 44 30.07 -24.85 30.27
N ASP A 45 30.63 -24.69 31.44
CA ASP A 45 30.85 -23.54 32.31
C ASP A 45 29.88 -22.34 32.22
N GLU A 46 29.40 -22.02 33.40
CA GLU A 46 28.46 -20.94 33.70
C GLU A 46 29.03 -19.58 33.34
N GLY A 47 28.35 -18.90 32.42
CA GLY A 47 28.53 -17.49 32.15
C GLY A 47 27.15 -16.85 32.01
N GLU A 48 26.59 -16.40 33.16
CA GLU A 48 25.42 -15.50 33.17
C GLU A 48 25.73 -14.25 32.37
N ARG A 49 25.21 -14.17 31.18
CA ARG A 49 24.90 -12.90 30.52
C ARG A 49 23.48 -12.97 30.04
N GLY A 50 22.60 -12.40 30.85
CA GLY A 50 21.24 -12.12 30.46
C GLY A 50 21.22 -11.16 29.27
N ASP A 51 21.16 -11.69 28.06
CA ASP A 51 20.71 -10.95 26.92
C ASP A 51 19.19 -10.95 26.95
N ALA A 52 18.68 -10.01 27.71
CA ALA A 52 17.32 -9.53 27.52
C ALA A 52 17.27 -8.99 26.08
N HIS A 53 16.91 -9.84 25.13
CA HIS A 53 16.37 -9.37 23.86
C HIS A 53 15.06 -8.68 24.21
N GLY A 54 15.18 -7.41 24.63
CA GLY A 54 14.07 -6.50 24.61
C GLY A 54 13.53 -6.55 23.18
N ALA A 55 12.27 -6.94 23.04
CA ALA A 55 11.49 -6.61 21.87
C ALA A 55 11.52 -5.08 21.80
N GLY A 56 12.57 -4.53 21.17
CA GLY A 56 12.59 -3.18 20.71
C GLY A 56 11.45 -3.14 19.71
N ALA A 57 10.36 -2.53 20.09
CA ALA A 57 9.51 -1.87 19.14
C ALA A 57 10.46 -0.86 18.48
N ASP A 58 11.02 -1.24 17.33
CA ASP A 58 11.72 -0.30 16.48
C ASP A 58 10.68 0.76 16.13
N SER A 59 10.63 1.81 16.96
CA SER A 59 10.08 3.07 16.53
C SER A 59 11.01 3.53 15.42
N HIS A 60 10.68 3.14 14.19
CA HIS A 60 11.23 3.78 13.04
C HIS A 60 10.71 5.22 13.09
N GLU A 61 11.40 6.08 13.85
CA GLU A 61 11.35 7.51 13.65
C GLU A 61 11.92 7.72 12.25
N HIS A 62 11.06 7.54 11.28
CA HIS A 62 11.36 7.94 9.93
C HIS A 62 11.49 9.45 9.95
N ASP A 63 12.61 9.99 9.48
CA ASP A 63 12.76 11.42 9.20
C ASP A 63 11.79 11.79 8.07
N GLU A 64 10.51 11.81 8.39
CA GLU A 64 9.45 12.19 7.47
C GLU A 64 9.41 13.70 7.34
N VAL A 65 9.24 14.17 6.13
CA VAL A 65 9.07 15.60 5.85
C VAL A 65 7.61 15.85 5.47
N SER A 66 6.93 16.66 6.27
CA SER A 66 5.54 17.06 5.97
C SER A 66 5.47 17.81 4.65
N LEU A 67 4.51 17.42 3.82
CA LEU A 67 4.17 18.11 2.59
C LEU A 67 2.96 19.04 2.83
N GLU A 68 2.62 19.84 1.81
CA GLU A 68 1.37 20.61 1.82
C GLU A 68 0.17 19.65 1.93
N PRO A 69 -0.82 19.96 2.78
CA PRO A 69 -2.01 19.12 2.91
C PRO A 69 -2.75 18.94 1.59
N VAL A 70 -3.19 17.72 1.31
CA VAL A 70 -3.91 17.39 0.07
C VAL A 70 -5.40 17.59 0.24
N SER A 71 -6.02 18.29 -0.70
CA SER A 71 -7.48 18.40 -0.76
C SER A 71 -8.04 17.34 -1.71
N ALA A 72 -8.86 16.42 -1.18
CA ALA A 72 -9.53 15.40 -1.98
C ALA A 72 -10.96 15.15 -1.46
N GLY A 73 -11.96 15.23 -2.35
CA GLY A 73 -13.35 14.98 -2.00
C GLY A 73 -13.89 15.87 -0.86
N GLY A 74 -13.37 17.08 -0.72
CA GLY A 74 -13.74 18.02 0.36
C GLY A 74 -13.06 17.73 1.71
N MET A 75 -12.13 16.78 1.76
CA MET A 75 -11.29 16.48 2.92
C MET A 75 -9.94 17.18 2.79
N SER A 76 -9.36 17.58 3.92
CA SER A 76 -7.96 17.97 4.03
C SER A 76 -7.19 16.79 4.64
N ILE A 77 -6.21 16.30 3.92
CA ILE A 77 -5.46 15.07 4.22
C ILE A 77 -4.02 15.49 4.54
N GLU A 78 -3.51 15.07 5.68
CA GLU A 78 -2.11 15.28 6.02
C GLU A 78 -1.25 14.24 5.31
N VAL A 79 -0.13 14.69 4.74
CA VAL A 79 0.80 13.83 4.02
C VAL A 79 2.24 14.18 4.38
N ALA A 80 3.08 13.17 4.48
CA ALA A 80 4.51 13.33 4.70
C ALA A 80 5.28 12.38 3.78
N GLN A 81 6.41 12.85 3.25
CA GLN A 81 7.31 12.03 2.44
C GLN A 81 8.44 11.51 3.33
N GLY A 82 8.68 10.20 3.26
CA GLY A 82 9.81 9.57 3.93
C GLY A 82 11.15 9.97 3.31
N HIS A 83 12.21 9.41 3.86
CA HIS A 83 13.60 9.78 3.56
C HIS A 83 13.93 10.01 2.09
N GLY A 84 14.67 11.08 1.85
CA GLY A 84 15.27 11.39 0.57
C GLY A 84 14.30 12.07 -0.41
N GLY A 85 14.87 12.55 -1.49
CA GLY A 85 14.12 13.07 -2.62
C GLY A 85 13.65 11.96 -3.56
N ILE A 86 12.71 12.28 -4.44
CA ILE A 86 12.25 11.38 -5.48
C ILE A 86 13.22 11.35 -6.63
N GLY A 87 13.67 10.14 -6.99
CA GLY A 87 14.51 9.89 -8.16
C GLY A 87 13.86 8.89 -9.12
N ALA A 88 14.16 9.01 -10.43
CA ALA A 88 13.65 8.10 -11.46
C ALA A 88 13.99 6.63 -11.13
N GLY A 89 13.00 5.76 -11.20
CA GLY A 89 13.14 4.33 -10.93
C GLY A 89 13.40 3.96 -9.48
N LYS A 90 13.39 4.92 -8.54
CA LYS A 90 13.62 4.67 -7.12
C LYS A 90 12.30 4.52 -6.36
N GLU A 91 12.35 3.69 -5.32
CA GLU A 91 11.26 3.59 -4.35
C GLU A 91 11.28 4.79 -3.41
N SER A 92 10.10 5.28 -3.07
CA SER A 92 9.89 6.37 -2.12
C SER A 92 8.69 6.04 -1.25
N GLN A 93 8.71 6.55 -0.01
CA GLN A 93 7.67 6.35 0.99
C GLN A 93 6.80 7.60 1.10
N LEU A 94 5.51 7.39 1.27
CA LEU A 94 4.52 8.42 1.59
C LEU A 94 3.67 7.95 2.77
N VAL A 95 3.58 8.78 3.79
CA VAL A 95 2.65 8.60 4.90
C VAL A 95 1.42 9.46 4.68
N VAL A 96 0.24 8.87 4.85
CA VAL A 96 -1.05 9.53 4.61
C VAL A 96 -1.91 9.39 5.85
N LYS A 97 -2.29 10.53 6.45
CA LYS A 97 -3.19 10.57 7.59
C LYS A 97 -4.53 11.19 7.19
N LEU A 98 -5.58 10.40 7.35
CA LEU A 98 -6.94 10.83 7.04
C LEU A 98 -7.50 11.71 8.18
N PRO A 99 -8.44 12.63 7.88
CA PRO A 99 -9.07 13.49 8.89
C PRO A 99 -10.12 12.74 9.75
N TYR A 100 -10.15 11.43 9.67
CA TYR A 100 -11.03 10.55 10.45
C TYR A 100 -10.34 9.20 10.65
N SER A 101 -10.74 8.49 11.70
CA SER A 101 -10.31 7.11 11.96
C SER A 101 -11.44 6.13 11.65
N ASP A 102 -11.12 5.09 10.90
CA ASP A 102 -12.05 3.99 10.59
C ASP A 102 -11.43 2.61 10.85
N GLY A 103 -10.30 2.59 11.56
CA GLY A 103 -9.57 1.36 11.87
C GLY A 103 -9.00 0.66 10.64
N GLY A 104 -8.63 1.42 9.60
CA GLY A 104 -8.02 0.89 8.39
C GLY A 104 -9.00 0.29 7.39
N GLN A 105 -10.30 0.59 7.47
CA GLN A 105 -11.29 0.12 6.51
C GLN A 105 -11.21 0.85 5.15
N THR A 106 -10.75 2.09 5.16
CA THR A 106 -10.44 2.85 3.94
C THR A 106 -9.24 2.26 3.24
N ILE A 107 -9.29 2.18 1.91
CA ILE A 107 -8.15 1.76 1.11
C ILE A 107 -7.48 3.02 0.56
N VAL A 108 -6.21 3.21 0.92
CA VAL A 108 -5.39 4.29 0.40
C VAL A 108 -4.38 3.73 -0.59
N ARG A 109 -4.25 4.37 -1.75
CA ARG A 109 -3.23 4.06 -2.76
C ARG A 109 -2.51 5.34 -3.14
N ALA A 110 -1.23 5.22 -3.45
CA ALA A 110 -0.49 6.35 -3.99
C ALA A 110 0.45 5.91 -5.13
N TRP A 111 0.77 6.85 -5.99
CA TRP A 111 1.75 6.67 -7.06
C TRP A 111 2.44 7.98 -7.37
N LEU A 112 3.62 7.86 -7.96
CA LEU A 112 4.39 8.97 -8.49
C LEU A 112 4.22 9.06 -10.00
N GLY A 113 4.16 10.27 -10.54
CA GLY A 113 4.03 10.50 -11.97
C GLY A 113 2.83 11.35 -12.33
N THR A 114 2.06 10.92 -13.34
CA THR A 114 0.88 11.62 -13.86
C THR A 114 -0.41 11.08 -13.27
N GLU A 115 -1.49 11.85 -13.34
CA GLU A 115 -2.80 11.48 -12.78
C GLU A 115 -3.37 10.19 -13.38
N ASP A 116 -3.15 9.98 -14.67
CA ASP A 116 -3.64 8.82 -15.42
C ASP A 116 -2.90 7.51 -15.11
N ARG A 117 -1.90 7.55 -14.21
CA ARG A 117 -1.06 6.41 -13.78
C ARG A 117 -0.23 5.78 -14.90
N THR A 118 -0.09 6.44 -16.04
CA THR A 118 0.74 5.94 -17.14
C THR A 118 2.19 5.78 -16.66
N LEU A 119 2.76 4.59 -16.83
CA LEU A 119 4.09 4.19 -16.40
C LEU A 119 4.33 4.25 -14.88
N SER A 120 3.28 4.41 -14.07
CA SER A 120 3.41 4.51 -12.61
C SER A 120 3.17 3.17 -11.92
N TYR A 121 3.94 2.92 -10.87
CA TYR A 121 3.72 1.80 -9.96
C TYR A 121 2.89 2.28 -8.78
N VAL A 122 1.70 1.71 -8.62
CA VAL A 122 0.76 2.10 -7.57
C VAL A 122 1.05 1.32 -6.30
N GLY A 123 1.45 2.01 -5.24
CA GLY A 123 1.56 1.46 -3.89
C GLY A 123 0.19 1.41 -3.21
N ARG A 124 -0.05 0.38 -2.41
CA ARG A 124 -1.19 0.29 -1.50
C ARG A 124 -0.72 0.55 -0.08
N GLY A 125 -1.41 1.44 0.63
CA GLY A 125 -1.10 1.77 2.02
C GLY A 125 -1.34 0.60 2.97
N ALA A 126 -0.37 0.39 3.84
CA ALA A 126 -0.49 -0.44 5.01
C ALA A 126 -0.96 0.45 6.17
N TYR A 127 -2.10 0.11 6.78
CA TYR A 127 -2.61 0.87 7.91
C TYR A 127 -1.77 0.59 9.17
N ALA A 128 -1.30 1.65 9.82
CA ALA A 128 -0.55 1.61 11.07
C ALA A 128 -1.44 2.03 12.26
N PRO A 129 -1.99 1.08 13.03
CA PRO A 129 -2.96 1.39 14.09
C PRO A 129 -2.41 2.29 15.21
N SER A 130 -1.09 2.26 15.44
CA SER A 130 -0.43 3.05 16.48
C SER A 130 -0.41 4.55 16.18
N HIS A 131 -0.44 4.93 14.90
CA HIS A 131 -0.36 6.32 14.44
C HIS A 131 -1.66 6.76 13.75
N ASP A 132 -2.56 5.81 13.45
CA ASP A 132 -3.79 6.03 12.70
C ASP A 132 -3.54 6.67 11.34
N ASP A 133 -2.56 6.10 10.61
CA ASP A 133 -2.13 6.54 9.30
C ASP A 133 -1.88 5.36 8.35
N TYR A 134 -1.47 5.66 7.12
CA TYR A 134 -1.17 4.68 6.08
C TYR A 134 0.23 4.91 5.55
N ASP A 135 1.05 3.86 5.63
CA ASP A 135 2.39 3.83 5.07
C ASP A 135 2.36 3.23 3.65
N ILE A 136 2.88 3.95 2.67
CA ILE A 136 2.77 3.60 1.25
C ILE A 136 4.15 3.67 0.61
N HIS A 137 4.56 2.58 -0.01
CA HIS A 137 5.75 2.50 -0.83
C HIS A 137 5.39 2.50 -2.31
N ALA A 138 5.97 3.40 -3.08
CA ALA A 138 5.76 3.49 -4.52
C ALA A 138 7.08 3.73 -5.25
N VAL A 139 7.21 3.14 -6.43
CA VAL A 139 8.38 3.31 -7.30
C VAL A 139 8.10 4.38 -8.33
N ALA A 140 8.97 5.38 -8.40
CA ALA A 140 8.88 6.42 -9.40
C ALA A 140 9.10 5.86 -10.82
N PRO A 141 8.40 6.38 -11.84
CA PRO A 141 8.65 5.96 -13.21
C PRO A 141 10.06 6.36 -13.69
N ASP A 142 10.57 5.60 -14.64
CA ASP A 142 11.82 5.92 -15.32
C ASP A 142 11.56 5.91 -16.85
N PRO A 143 11.67 7.07 -17.54
CA PRO A 143 12.04 8.38 -17.01
C PRO A 143 10.95 9.00 -16.13
N LEU A 144 11.38 9.80 -15.15
CA LEU A 144 10.47 10.57 -14.29
C LEU A 144 9.93 11.79 -15.08
N PRO A 145 8.59 11.98 -15.17
CA PRO A 145 8.01 13.17 -15.77
C PRO A 145 8.46 14.46 -15.05
N ALA A 146 8.66 15.54 -15.80
CA ALA A 146 9.10 16.82 -15.22
C ALA A 146 8.06 17.46 -14.27
N ASP A 147 6.79 17.09 -14.45
CA ASP A 147 5.63 17.52 -13.67
C ASP A 147 5.10 16.39 -12.77
N ALA A 148 5.97 15.43 -12.42
CA ALA A 148 5.60 14.34 -11.54
C ALA A 148 5.09 14.84 -10.19
N MET A 149 3.97 14.28 -9.74
CA MET A 149 3.35 14.54 -8.46
C MET A 149 3.18 13.23 -7.68
N TRP A 150 3.05 13.34 -6.38
CA TRP A 150 2.37 12.31 -5.60
C TRP A 150 0.88 12.38 -5.88
N TRP A 151 0.29 11.30 -6.32
CA TRP A 151 -1.15 11.13 -6.48
C TRP A 151 -1.65 10.17 -5.42
N ILE A 152 -2.74 10.53 -4.74
CA ILE A 152 -3.32 9.75 -3.65
C ILE A 152 -4.78 9.45 -3.99
N GLU A 153 -5.12 8.17 -4.10
CA GLU A 153 -6.50 7.69 -4.23
C GLU A 153 -6.98 7.15 -2.90
N ILE A 154 -8.12 7.63 -2.44
CA ILE A 154 -8.80 7.18 -1.23
C ILE A 154 -10.11 6.52 -1.65
N GLU A 155 -10.24 5.24 -1.37
CA GLU A 155 -11.45 4.46 -1.59
C GLU A 155 -12.10 4.17 -0.24
N LYS A 156 -13.24 4.82 0.02
CA LYS A 156 -14.02 4.66 1.24
C LYS A 156 -14.72 3.31 1.30
N PRO A 157 -15.16 2.84 2.48
CA PRO A 157 -15.86 1.55 2.61
C PRO A 157 -17.15 1.44 1.78
N ASP A 158 -17.77 2.57 1.42
CA ASP A 158 -18.92 2.62 0.53
C ASP A 158 -18.58 2.51 -0.97
N GLY A 159 -17.29 2.37 -1.31
CA GLY A 159 -16.77 2.31 -2.67
C GLY A 159 -16.55 3.69 -3.32
N THR A 160 -16.87 4.78 -2.63
CA THR A 160 -16.58 6.13 -3.15
C THR A 160 -15.09 6.35 -3.24
N LYS A 161 -14.64 6.82 -4.39
CA LYS A 161 -13.24 7.16 -4.64
C LYS A 161 -13.04 8.65 -4.82
N VAL A 162 -11.98 9.16 -4.21
CA VAL A 162 -11.52 10.53 -4.40
C VAL A 162 -10.02 10.52 -4.65
N VAL A 163 -9.55 11.47 -5.44
CA VAL A 163 -8.12 11.61 -5.78
C VAL A 163 -7.67 13.02 -5.46
N GLY A 164 -6.45 13.13 -4.98
CA GLY A 164 -5.76 14.38 -4.75
C GLY A 164 -4.27 14.23 -5.05
N SER A 165 -3.54 15.36 -5.04
CA SER A 165 -2.10 15.34 -5.33
C SER A 165 -1.32 16.24 -4.39
N ALA A 166 -0.05 15.88 -4.17
CA ALA A 166 0.94 16.66 -3.44
C ALA A 166 2.21 16.86 -4.27
N THR A 167 2.86 17.99 -4.09
CA THR A 167 4.17 18.25 -4.69
C THR A 167 5.22 17.44 -3.95
N PRO A 168 5.99 16.58 -4.65
CA PRO A 168 7.04 15.79 -4.02
C PRO A 168 8.28 16.64 -3.73
N ILE A 169 9.11 16.16 -2.78
CA ILE A 169 10.47 16.63 -2.59
C ILE A 169 11.35 15.83 -3.56
N MET A 170 12.04 16.52 -4.45
CA MET A 170 12.92 15.92 -5.47
C MET A 170 14.35 15.80 -4.96
N GLU A 171 15.13 14.85 -5.52
CA GLU A 171 16.59 14.74 -5.30
C GLU A 171 17.38 15.92 -5.84
#